data_2bb237ad26b5b5ce41a65fec81d78e77
#
_entry.id   2bb237ad26b5b5ce41a65fec81d78e77
#
_cell.length_a   1.000
_cell.length_b   1.000
_cell.length_c   1.000
_cell.angle_alpha   90.00
_cell.angle_beta   90.00
_cell.angle_gamma   90.00
#
_symmetry.space_group_name_H-M   'P 1'
#
loop_
_entity.id
_entity.type
_entity.pdbx_description
1 polymer ?
#
loop_
_entity_poly.entity_id
_entity_poly.type
_entity_poly.pdbx_seq_one_letter_code
_entity_poly.pdbx_strand_id
1 'polypeptide(L)'
;MAMPKIPALLLKVLLCGLLLCGCGGQPLSKREIVRAVFFAQQGEHYSVCLLLADQNAPEGESAFKTASAAAPTPAQALENAAATLPGTVYYGLLDAAALPAGADWEQAQEIGMLLYDRAQPA
;
A
#
# COMPACT_ATOMS: atom_id res chain seq x y z
N MET A 1 48.66 23.57 -14.09
CA MET A 1 47.34 23.51 -14.72
C MET A 1 46.27 23.09 -13.72
N ALA A 2 45.43 24.01 -13.38
CA ALA A 2 44.38 23.75 -12.39
C ALA A 2 43.10 23.15 -13.01
N MET A 3 43.01 23.05 -14.32
CA MET A 3 41.84 22.65 -15.04
C MET A 3 41.39 21.18 -14.86
N PRO A 4 42.28 20.19 -14.71
CA PRO A 4 41.82 18.80 -14.53
C PRO A 4 41.15 18.52 -13.19
N LYS A 5 41.30 19.39 -12.19
CA LYS A 5 40.73 19.18 -10.86
C LYS A 5 39.30 19.67 -10.75
N ILE A 6 38.87 20.59 -11.60
CA ILE A 6 37.53 21.16 -11.55
C ILE A 6 36.47 20.15 -12.03
N PRO A 7 36.64 19.45 -13.15
CA PRO A 7 35.66 18.44 -13.56
C PRO A 7 35.53 17.27 -12.58
N ALA A 8 36.61 16.87 -11.93
CA ALA A 8 36.58 15.78 -10.95
C ALA A 8 35.84 16.22 -9.69
N LEU A 9 36.00 17.45 -9.25
CA LEU A 9 35.29 18.00 -8.11
C LEU A 9 33.78 18.14 -8.41
N LEU A 10 33.46 18.66 -9.60
CA LEU A 10 32.08 18.75 -10.08
C LEU A 10 31.43 17.39 -10.17
N LEU A 11 32.13 16.37 -10.64
CA LEU A 11 31.63 15.03 -10.72
C LEU A 11 31.34 14.44 -9.34
N LYS A 12 32.22 14.71 -8.36
CA LYS A 12 32.03 14.26 -6.98
C LYS A 12 30.82 14.94 -6.34
N VAL A 13 30.66 16.23 -6.54
CA VAL A 13 29.51 16.99 -6.02
C VAL A 13 28.20 16.48 -6.66
N LEU A 14 28.24 16.25 -7.97
CA LEU A 14 27.08 15.72 -8.69
C LEU A 14 26.72 14.31 -8.20
N LEU A 15 27.72 13.47 -7.99
CA LEU A 15 27.53 12.11 -7.48
C LEU A 15 26.96 12.11 -6.07
N CYS A 16 27.45 12.99 -5.20
CA CYS A 16 26.91 13.16 -3.85
C CYS A 16 25.48 13.66 -3.88
N GLY A 17 25.17 14.59 -4.79
CA GLY A 17 23.80 15.08 -4.97
C GLY A 17 22.85 13.98 -5.42
N LEU A 18 23.27 13.13 -6.33
CA LEU A 18 22.50 12.00 -6.81
C LEU A 18 22.26 10.96 -5.70
N LEU A 19 23.27 10.70 -4.89
CA LEU A 19 23.17 9.78 -3.77
C LEU A 19 22.22 10.30 -2.68
N LEU A 20 22.26 11.60 -2.41
CA LEU A 20 21.36 12.24 -1.46
C LEU A 20 19.93 12.22 -1.96
N CYS A 21 19.70 12.41 -3.24
CA CYS A 21 18.36 12.29 -3.84
C CYS A 21 17.84 10.86 -3.81
N GLY A 22 18.73 9.87 -3.91
CA GLY A 22 18.37 8.46 -3.85
C GLY A 22 18.09 7.92 -2.45
N CYS A 23 18.55 8.61 -1.42
CA CYS A 23 18.39 8.18 -0.03
C CYS A 23 17.13 8.73 0.64
N GLY A 24 16.38 9.59 -0.03
CA GLY A 24 15.10 10.06 0.48
C GLY A 24 14.09 8.91 0.51
N GLY A 25 13.48 8.64 1.67
CA GLY A 25 12.40 7.67 1.77
C GLY A 25 11.25 8.04 0.84
N GLN A 26 10.39 7.09 0.54
CA GLN A 26 9.23 7.34 -0.29
C GLN A 26 8.38 8.44 0.34
N PRO A 27 8.01 9.48 -0.41
CA PRO A 27 7.10 10.50 0.13
C PRO A 27 5.77 9.86 0.50
N LEU A 28 5.11 10.42 1.51
CA LEU A 28 3.79 9.95 1.96
C LEU A 28 2.79 9.89 0.82
N SER A 29 2.93 10.75 -0.18
CA SER A 29 2.07 10.78 -1.36
C SER A 29 2.15 9.52 -2.21
N LYS A 30 3.17 8.68 -2.04
CA LYS A 30 3.30 7.40 -2.75
C LYS A 30 2.83 6.21 -1.94
N ARG A 31 2.37 6.41 -0.71
CA ARG A 31 1.79 5.35 0.08
C ARG A 31 0.34 5.17 -0.31
N GLU A 32 -0.06 3.91 -0.41
CA GLU A 32 -1.44 3.55 -0.68
C GLU A 32 -2.15 3.36 0.66
N ILE A 33 -2.96 4.33 1.06
CA ILE A 33 -3.63 4.34 2.36
C ILE A 33 -4.96 3.63 2.26
N VAL A 34 -5.06 2.46 2.87
CA VAL A 34 -6.29 1.67 2.90
C VAL A 34 -7.18 2.18 4.02
N ARG A 35 -8.41 2.55 3.67
CA ARG A 35 -9.40 3.05 4.62
C ARG A 35 -10.42 1.98 5.00
N ALA A 36 -10.72 1.07 4.08
CA ALA A 36 -11.65 -0.04 4.34
C ALA A 36 -11.25 -1.25 3.52
N VAL A 37 -11.59 -2.43 4.03
CA VAL A 37 -11.35 -3.71 3.36
C VAL A 37 -12.66 -4.47 3.37
N PHE A 38 -13.08 -4.96 2.21
CA PHE A 38 -14.28 -5.74 2.05
C PHE A 38 -13.92 -7.14 1.58
N PHE A 39 -14.32 -8.14 2.33
CA PHE A 39 -14.11 -9.54 1.98
C PHE A 39 -15.42 -10.16 1.51
N ALA A 40 -15.35 -10.96 0.46
CA ALA A 40 -16.44 -11.78 0.00
C ALA A 40 -15.93 -13.19 -0.25
N GLN A 41 -16.79 -14.17 -0.15
CA GLN A 41 -16.45 -15.55 -0.41
C GLN A 41 -17.34 -16.09 -1.50
N GLN A 42 -16.74 -16.68 -2.53
CA GLN A 42 -17.44 -17.33 -3.63
C GLN A 42 -16.87 -18.73 -3.79
N GLY A 43 -17.61 -19.72 -3.30
CA GLY A 43 -17.13 -21.10 -3.31
C GLY A 43 -15.88 -21.24 -2.44
N GLU A 44 -14.80 -21.72 -3.02
CA GLU A 44 -13.53 -21.91 -2.31
C GLU A 44 -12.59 -20.72 -2.42
N HIS A 45 -13.04 -19.65 -3.07
CA HIS A 45 -12.21 -18.46 -3.27
C HIS A 45 -12.73 -17.30 -2.44
N TYR A 46 -11.79 -16.49 -1.97
CA TYR A 46 -12.07 -15.21 -1.34
C TYR A 46 -11.76 -14.10 -2.31
N SER A 47 -12.62 -13.10 -2.37
CA SER A 47 -12.33 -11.85 -3.07
C SER A 47 -12.20 -10.75 -2.03
N VAL A 48 -11.29 -9.82 -2.30
CA VAL A 48 -11.08 -8.67 -1.45
C VAL A 48 -11.16 -7.41 -2.29
N CYS A 49 -11.78 -6.38 -1.72
CA CYS A 49 -11.79 -5.05 -2.30
C CYS A 49 -11.22 -4.08 -1.27
N LEU A 50 -10.14 -3.40 -1.64
CA LEU A 50 -9.54 -2.36 -0.83
C LEU A 50 -10.13 -1.02 -1.25
N LEU A 51 -10.59 -0.25 -0.27
CA LEU A 51 -10.99 1.14 -0.48
C LEU A 51 -9.87 2.02 -0.01
N LEU A 52 -9.28 2.78 -0.93
CA LEU A 52 -8.11 3.59 -0.65
C LEU A 52 -8.43 5.07 -0.84
N ALA A 53 -7.76 5.90 -0.06
CA ALA A 53 -7.80 7.34 -0.28
C ALA A 53 -7.00 7.68 -1.55
N ASP A 54 -7.62 8.41 -2.46
CA ASP A 54 -6.94 8.87 -3.67
C ASP A 54 -6.29 10.21 -3.40
N GLN A 55 -4.98 10.19 -3.19
CA GLN A 55 -4.20 11.38 -2.88
C GLN A 55 -3.96 12.28 -4.09
N ASN A 56 -4.25 11.78 -5.28
CA ASN A 56 -4.10 12.54 -6.53
C ASN A 56 -5.40 13.20 -6.97
N ALA A 57 -6.45 13.09 -6.15
CA ALA A 57 -7.73 13.71 -6.47
C ALA A 57 -7.65 15.22 -6.43
N PRO A 58 -8.39 15.93 -7.30
CA PRO A 58 -8.47 17.37 -7.23
C PRO A 58 -9.04 17.83 -5.87
N GLU A 59 -8.58 18.97 -5.40
CA GLU A 59 -9.06 19.58 -4.16
C GLU A 59 -10.58 19.77 -4.20
N GLY A 60 -11.25 19.32 -3.14
CA GLY A 60 -12.70 19.44 -3.02
C GLY A 60 -13.50 18.24 -3.48
N GLU A 61 -12.86 17.26 -4.11
CA GLU A 61 -13.50 16.00 -4.45
C GLU A 61 -13.02 14.93 -3.47
N SER A 62 -13.98 14.29 -2.77
CA SER A 62 -13.66 13.12 -1.98
C SER A 62 -13.44 11.96 -2.95
N ALA A 63 -12.19 11.72 -3.30
CA ALA A 63 -11.90 10.66 -4.22
C ALA A 63 -11.35 9.46 -3.46
N PHE A 64 -11.98 8.34 -3.69
CA PHE A 64 -11.50 7.05 -3.28
C PHE A 64 -11.20 6.23 -4.53
N LYS A 65 -10.23 5.37 -4.42
CA LYS A 65 -9.96 4.38 -5.46
C LYS A 65 -10.06 2.99 -4.85
N THR A 66 -10.21 1.99 -5.69
CA THR A 66 -10.35 0.62 -5.25
C THR A 66 -9.30 -0.27 -5.90
N ALA A 67 -8.94 -1.33 -5.19
CA ALA A 67 -8.11 -2.41 -5.71
C ALA A 67 -8.75 -3.73 -5.29
N SER A 68 -8.90 -4.65 -6.21
CA SER A 68 -9.58 -5.91 -5.96
C SER A 68 -8.76 -7.08 -6.47
N ALA A 69 -8.88 -8.20 -5.80
CA ALA A 69 -8.28 -9.45 -6.22
C ALA A 69 -8.99 -10.63 -5.57
N ALA A 70 -8.73 -11.81 -6.07
CA ALA A 70 -9.27 -13.04 -5.52
C ALA A 70 -8.17 -14.07 -5.32
N ALA A 71 -8.36 -14.96 -4.37
CA ALA A 71 -7.41 -16.02 -4.07
C ALA A 71 -8.07 -17.09 -3.20
N PRO A 72 -7.45 -18.27 -3.03
CA PRO A 72 -8.02 -19.32 -2.18
C PRO A 72 -8.06 -18.97 -0.69
N THR A 73 -7.25 -18.03 -0.23
CA THR A 73 -7.22 -17.61 1.19
C THR A 73 -7.40 -16.11 1.31
N PRO A 74 -7.94 -15.61 2.44
CA PRO A 74 -8.06 -14.17 2.67
C PRO A 74 -6.70 -13.45 2.61
N ALA A 75 -5.65 -14.03 3.20
CA ALA A 75 -4.32 -13.44 3.20
C ALA A 75 -3.77 -13.28 1.80
N GLN A 76 -3.90 -14.31 0.97
CA GLN A 76 -3.41 -14.26 -0.41
C GLN A 76 -4.22 -13.28 -1.26
N ALA A 77 -5.54 -13.22 -1.05
CA ALA A 77 -6.40 -12.25 -1.74
C ALA A 77 -5.98 -10.82 -1.41
N LEU A 78 -5.68 -10.57 -0.13
CA LEU A 78 -5.22 -9.26 0.32
C LEU A 78 -3.88 -8.89 -0.32
N GLU A 79 -2.94 -9.81 -0.35
CA GLU A 79 -1.64 -9.60 -0.98
C GLU A 79 -1.77 -9.37 -2.48
N ASN A 80 -2.62 -10.13 -3.15
CA ASN A 80 -2.85 -9.97 -4.58
C ASN A 80 -3.47 -8.61 -4.90
N ALA A 81 -4.42 -8.14 -4.09
CA ALA A 81 -5.00 -6.82 -4.27
C ALA A 81 -3.95 -5.72 -4.06
N ALA A 82 -3.13 -5.85 -3.03
CA ALA A 82 -2.06 -4.89 -2.76
C ALA A 82 -1.02 -4.86 -3.89
N ALA A 83 -0.76 -6.01 -4.51
CA ALA A 83 0.19 -6.10 -5.61
C ALA A 83 -0.25 -5.37 -6.88
N THR A 84 -1.54 -5.05 -7.02
CA THR A 84 -2.04 -4.28 -8.15
C THR A 84 -1.75 -2.79 -8.02
N LEU A 85 -1.30 -2.35 -6.84
CA LEU A 85 -1.08 -0.93 -6.55
C LEU A 85 0.40 -0.58 -6.75
N PRO A 86 0.68 0.63 -7.26
CA PRO A 86 2.06 1.03 -7.54
C PRO A 86 2.87 1.41 -6.29
N GLY A 87 2.19 1.79 -5.21
CA GLY A 87 2.86 2.25 -3.99
C GLY A 87 2.87 1.22 -2.88
N THR A 88 3.47 1.58 -1.77
CA THR A 88 3.49 0.76 -0.55
C THR A 88 2.16 0.87 0.16
N VAL A 89 1.52 -0.26 0.43
CA VAL A 89 0.21 -0.30 1.08
C VAL A 89 0.36 -0.10 2.59
N TYR A 90 -0.47 0.77 3.14
CA TYR A 90 -0.46 1.12 4.55
C TYR A 90 -1.85 0.90 5.14
N TYR A 91 -1.92 0.11 6.20
CA TYR A 91 -3.18 -0.27 6.83
C TYR A 91 -3.41 0.42 8.18
N GLY A 92 -2.50 1.29 8.61
CA GLY A 92 -2.56 1.91 9.93
C GLY A 92 -3.73 2.88 10.14
N LEU A 93 -4.39 3.31 9.06
CA LEU A 93 -5.55 4.19 9.11
C LEU A 93 -6.84 3.47 8.71
N LEU A 94 -6.88 2.16 8.84
CA LEU A 94 -8.04 1.36 8.50
C LEU A 94 -9.20 1.69 9.43
N ASP A 95 -10.33 2.13 8.86
CA ASP A 95 -11.52 2.52 9.62
C ASP A 95 -12.53 1.40 9.77
N ALA A 96 -12.62 0.51 8.77
CA ALA A 96 -13.65 -0.50 8.74
C ALA A 96 -13.22 -1.71 7.92
N ALA A 97 -13.78 -2.84 8.27
CA ALA A 97 -13.63 -4.07 7.50
C ALA A 97 -14.98 -4.78 7.45
N ALA A 98 -15.33 -5.30 6.28
CA ALA A 98 -16.52 -6.10 6.09
C ALA A 98 -16.12 -7.55 5.89
N LEU A 99 -16.81 -8.43 6.60
CA LEU A 99 -16.61 -9.87 6.51
C LEU A 99 -17.49 -10.44 5.40
N PRO A 100 -17.14 -11.64 4.87
CA PRO A 100 -18.03 -12.31 3.93
C PRO A 100 -19.42 -12.55 4.54
N ALA A 101 -20.45 -12.50 3.71
CA ALA A 101 -21.81 -12.79 4.15
C ALA A 101 -21.87 -14.21 4.70
N GLY A 102 -22.46 -14.38 5.89
CA GLY A 102 -22.54 -15.69 6.54
C GLY A 102 -21.23 -16.14 7.19
N ALA A 103 -20.27 -15.24 7.40
CA ALA A 103 -19.01 -15.59 8.06
C ALA A 103 -19.27 -16.13 9.47
N ASP A 104 -18.61 -17.25 9.79
CA ASP A 104 -18.65 -17.82 11.13
C ASP A 104 -17.60 -17.16 12.03
N TRP A 105 -17.56 -17.57 13.29
CA TRP A 105 -16.62 -17.01 14.26
C TRP A 105 -15.17 -17.26 13.86
N GLU A 106 -14.87 -18.44 13.33
CA GLU A 106 -13.52 -18.79 12.92
C GLU A 106 -13.04 -17.89 11.78
N GLN A 107 -13.89 -17.65 10.79
CA GLN A 107 -13.58 -16.75 9.67
C GLN A 107 -13.39 -15.30 10.16
N ALA A 108 -14.29 -14.87 11.04
CA ALA A 108 -14.20 -13.52 11.61
C ALA A 108 -12.89 -13.34 12.38
N GLN A 109 -12.48 -14.33 13.15
CA GLN A 109 -11.26 -14.30 13.92
C GLN A 109 -10.02 -14.33 13.01
N GLU A 110 -10.02 -15.18 11.99
CA GLU A 110 -8.94 -15.28 11.02
C GLU A 110 -8.71 -13.94 10.29
N ILE A 111 -9.77 -13.36 9.78
CA ILE A 111 -9.70 -12.09 9.06
C ILE A 111 -9.34 -10.95 10.00
N GLY A 112 -9.92 -10.93 11.19
CA GLY A 112 -9.61 -9.91 12.20
C GLY A 112 -8.15 -9.93 12.60
N MET A 113 -7.58 -11.10 12.83
CA MET A 113 -6.17 -11.24 13.18
C MET A 113 -5.26 -10.87 12.01
N LEU A 114 -5.65 -11.22 10.79
CA LEU A 114 -4.91 -10.85 9.59
C LEU A 114 -4.82 -9.34 9.46
N LEU A 115 -5.94 -8.64 9.60
CA LEU A 115 -5.97 -7.19 9.49
C LEU A 115 -5.24 -6.50 10.65
N TYR A 116 -5.39 -7.04 11.85
CA TYR A 116 -4.66 -6.53 13.02
C TYR A 116 -3.15 -6.61 12.79
N ASP A 117 -2.68 -7.73 12.29
CA ASP A 117 -1.26 -7.93 12.00
C ASP A 117 -0.75 -6.97 10.94
N ARG A 118 -1.55 -6.75 9.88
CA ARG A 118 -1.18 -5.83 8.80
C ARG A 118 -1.23 -4.37 9.23
N ALA A 119 -2.06 -4.03 10.21
CA ALA A 119 -2.18 -2.66 10.72
C ALA A 119 -1.08 -2.29 11.72
N GLN A 120 -0.30 -3.26 12.19
CA GLN A 120 0.79 -2.99 13.11
C GLN A 120 1.89 -2.17 12.44
N PRO A 121 2.46 -1.18 13.13
CA PRO A 121 3.64 -0.50 12.62
C PRO A 121 4.80 -1.46 12.51
N ALA A 122 5.54 -1.34 11.42
CA ALA A 122 6.70 -2.17 11.18
C ALA A 122 7.83 -1.88 12.17
#